data_ec714c308990c73ddde738e84dbcbfce
#
_entry.id   ec714c308990c73ddde738e84dbcbfce
#
_cell.length_a   1.000
_cell.length_b   1.000
_cell.length_c   1.000
_cell.angle_alpha   90.00
_cell.angle_beta   90.00
_cell.angle_gamma   90.00
#
_symmetry.space_group_name_H-M   'P 1'
#
loop_
_entity.id
_entity.type
_entity.pdbx_description
1 polymer ?
#
loop_
_entity_poly.entity_id
_entity_poly.type
_entity_poly.pdbx_seq_one_letter_code
_entity_poly.pdbx_strand_id
1 'polypeptide(L)'
;MRNIVVVQCKSTGINYIQDIIDRNCNPVILEMNAFSDTEEAEMHLKEVRSGYNLINADYDLIYEKDTYEETLEMVKKLDPLVIVPGTEDGVILATKLANDLNLLCNPIENLDAITLKNEMHKRLAENNLRSIRGRIVTSVEEAIEYYDSQHLDEVVIKPQYSFCSVGVRICSNKEEMIKSLHELFNSTNAYGTELDELLIQERIRGEEYVVNLMSCNGVHRVTTIWKYHKIKTHEGGHVYDYDETINELGIGEAELVEYAYDVADALGIKYGPVHGEYMIDEKGPVLIEVNCRPHGGNLDAKFLDRISGQHETDSSLDSYLNPDKFHQDRQMPYKLYAHGVLKSIIVPKDITAKSSPLQNIGKNLKSHHRTLIGQIEDSQFFLKTQDIETSPGDIYLVHEDKNQVMKDLEFLRSLEQRAFQLVLSEETHENANIDDLSYLNDIKSIVNNLKPYGTILLVTDTFFDDLSIVQTDAEGLDKIDGEFDCVLINLNKSIANESDEKIAALLLKTLKTVKVGGGIYIPKTTYDHIPNGRLGAEALVKFMNFKIELPVHKLPRMLIASKR
;
A
#
# COMPACT_ATOMS: atom_id res chain seq x y z
N MET A 1 14.29 17.57 -29.35
CA MET A 1 13.09 16.85 -28.87
C MET A 1 12.12 17.90 -28.35
N ARG A 2 10.80 17.63 -28.37
CA ARG A 2 9.79 18.53 -27.81
C ARG A 2 9.63 18.20 -26.30
N ASN A 3 9.48 19.21 -25.46
CA ASN A 3 9.43 19.04 -24.03
C ASN A 3 8.01 18.72 -23.54
N ILE A 4 7.92 17.85 -22.54
CA ILE A 4 6.71 17.63 -21.72
C ILE A 4 7.12 17.83 -20.26
N VAL A 5 6.43 18.73 -19.56
CA VAL A 5 6.73 19.06 -18.17
C VAL A 5 5.84 18.25 -17.26
N VAL A 6 6.45 17.59 -16.27
CA VAL A 6 5.76 16.87 -15.19
C VAL A 6 6.03 17.59 -13.88
N VAL A 7 5.00 18.13 -13.25
CA VAL A 7 5.12 18.82 -11.96
C VAL A 7 5.00 17.82 -10.83
N GLN A 8 6.00 17.75 -9.96
CA GLN A 8 6.10 16.78 -8.84
C GLN A 8 5.99 15.32 -9.35
N CYS A 9 7.02 14.87 -10.05
CA CYS A 9 7.07 13.55 -10.68
C CYS A 9 7.44 12.45 -9.67
N LYS A 10 6.50 12.10 -8.79
CA LYS A 10 6.66 11.12 -7.71
C LYS A 10 5.58 10.04 -7.77
N SER A 11 5.70 9.01 -6.94
CA SER A 11 4.74 7.89 -6.85
C SER A 11 4.45 7.30 -8.25
N THR A 12 3.22 6.97 -8.56
CA THR A 12 2.80 6.45 -9.89
C THR A 12 3.12 7.43 -11.04
N GLY A 13 3.15 8.73 -10.77
CA GLY A 13 3.49 9.77 -11.76
C GLY A 13 4.89 9.61 -12.36
N ILE A 14 5.79 8.84 -11.74
CA ILE A 14 7.14 8.60 -12.27
C ILE A 14 7.13 7.83 -13.59
N ASN A 15 6.06 7.06 -13.87
CA ASN A 15 5.89 6.36 -15.14
C ASN A 15 5.87 7.34 -16.33
N TYR A 16 5.46 8.60 -16.14
CA TYR A 16 5.52 9.62 -17.19
C TYR A 16 6.90 9.73 -17.85
N ILE A 17 7.99 9.51 -17.10
CA ILE A 17 9.34 9.63 -17.64
C ILE A 17 9.52 8.70 -18.85
N GLN A 18 9.22 7.41 -18.68
CA GLN A 18 9.37 6.44 -19.77
C GLN A 18 8.34 6.68 -20.88
N ASP A 19 7.09 6.98 -20.51
CA ASP A 19 6.02 7.22 -21.49
C ASP A 19 6.29 8.41 -22.40
N ILE A 20 6.94 9.44 -21.87
CA ILE A 20 7.38 10.62 -22.63
C ILE A 20 8.53 10.25 -23.57
N ILE A 21 9.51 9.49 -23.09
CA ILE A 21 10.64 9.01 -23.90
C ILE A 21 10.13 8.14 -25.05
N ASP A 22 9.19 7.23 -24.80
CA ASP A 22 8.62 6.34 -25.81
C ASP A 22 7.86 7.10 -26.93
N ARG A 23 7.44 8.33 -26.64
CA ARG A 23 6.84 9.27 -27.62
C ARG A 23 7.87 10.17 -28.32
N ASN A 24 9.16 9.89 -28.17
CA ASN A 24 10.26 10.70 -28.68
C ASN A 24 10.20 12.17 -28.22
N CYS A 25 9.72 12.40 -26.99
CA CYS A 25 9.71 13.67 -26.31
C CYS A 25 10.77 13.69 -25.19
N ASN A 26 11.07 14.89 -24.71
CA ASN A 26 12.00 15.09 -23.60
C ASN A 26 11.21 15.28 -22.30
N PRO A 27 11.36 14.41 -21.29
CA PRO A 27 10.75 14.63 -20.00
C PRO A 27 11.48 15.73 -19.24
N VAL A 28 10.73 16.73 -18.76
CA VAL A 28 11.23 17.79 -17.90
C VAL A 28 10.48 17.69 -16.58
N ILE A 29 11.19 17.40 -15.51
CA ILE A 29 10.61 17.31 -14.16
C ILE A 29 10.75 18.67 -13.48
N LEU A 30 9.62 19.23 -13.04
CA LEU A 30 9.56 20.46 -12.24
C LEU A 30 9.27 20.09 -10.78
N GLU A 31 10.28 20.24 -9.92
CA GLU A 31 10.14 20.08 -8.46
C GLU A 31 9.74 21.39 -7.81
N MET A 32 8.78 21.34 -6.86
CA MET A 32 8.28 22.51 -6.15
C MET A 32 9.15 22.84 -4.95
N ASN A 33 9.30 24.15 -4.62
CA ASN A 33 10.16 24.63 -3.53
C ASN A 33 9.77 24.08 -2.15
N ALA A 34 8.50 23.83 -1.88
CA ALA A 34 8.02 23.26 -0.63
C ALA A 34 8.61 21.88 -0.29
N PHE A 35 9.23 21.22 -1.30
CA PHE A 35 9.80 19.88 -1.19
C PHE A 35 11.27 19.80 -1.62
N SER A 36 11.91 20.95 -1.85
CA SER A 36 13.26 21.04 -2.39
C SER A 36 14.33 21.16 -1.30
N ASP A 37 14.56 20.11 -0.53
CA ASP A 37 15.95 19.77 -0.24
C ASP A 37 16.51 19.08 -1.49
N THR A 38 17.35 19.76 -2.26
CA THR A 38 17.78 19.31 -3.59
C THR A 38 18.50 17.97 -3.55
N GLU A 39 19.27 17.67 -2.48
CA GLU A 39 19.94 16.38 -2.30
C GLU A 39 18.92 15.26 -1.98
N GLU A 40 17.90 15.55 -1.18
CA GLU A 40 16.87 14.58 -0.81
C GLU A 40 15.93 14.27 -2.00
N ALA A 41 15.56 15.29 -2.79
CA ALA A 41 14.77 15.13 -4.00
C ALA A 41 15.50 14.30 -5.06
N GLU A 42 16.79 14.56 -5.29
CA GLU A 42 17.62 13.78 -6.22
C GLU A 42 17.82 12.34 -5.72
N MET A 43 18.02 12.14 -4.42
CA MET A 43 18.15 10.81 -3.82
C MET A 43 16.85 10.03 -3.93
N HIS A 44 15.71 10.65 -3.63
CA HIS A 44 14.38 10.04 -3.76
C HIS A 44 14.08 9.64 -5.21
N LEU A 45 14.32 10.53 -6.16
CA LEU A 45 14.16 10.22 -7.59
C LEU A 45 15.06 9.07 -8.03
N LYS A 46 16.29 8.99 -7.53
CA LYS A 46 17.22 7.90 -7.81
C LYS A 46 16.74 6.57 -7.25
N GLU A 47 16.23 6.55 -6.03
CA GLU A 47 15.65 5.35 -5.41
C GLU A 47 14.42 4.86 -6.16
N VAL A 48 13.50 5.76 -6.48
CA VAL A 48 12.29 5.43 -7.23
C VAL A 48 12.64 4.95 -8.64
N ARG A 49 13.59 5.60 -9.33
CA ARG A 49 14.12 5.15 -10.64
C ARG A 49 14.65 3.72 -10.60
N SER A 50 15.39 3.36 -9.56
CA SER A 50 15.88 2.01 -9.39
C SER A 50 14.74 1.00 -9.21
N GLY A 51 13.72 1.36 -8.46
CA GLY A 51 12.52 0.55 -8.23
C GLY A 51 11.67 0.33 -9.49
N TYR A 52 11.60 1.33 -10.38
CA TYR A 52 10.82 1.27 -11.64
C TYR A 52 11.64 0.82 -12.85
N ASN A 53 12.88 0.37 -12.67
CA ASN A 53 13.81 0.03 -13.76
C ASN A 53 14.13 1.20 -14.73
N LEU A 54 14.04 2.44 -14.26
CA LEU A 54 14.33 3.66 -15.02
C LEU A 54 15.79 4.13 -14.85
N ILE A 55 16.71 3.23 -14.50
CA ILE A 55 18.12 3.54 -14.17
C ILE A 55 18.84 4.32 -15.27
N ASN A 56 18.46 4.10 -16.54
CA ASN A 56 19.06 4.74 -17.70
C ASN A 56 18.14 5.77 -18.38
N ALA A 57 17.00 6.13 -17.76
CA ALA A 57 16.12 7.15 -18.33
C ALA A 57 16.79 8.53 -18.23
N ASP A 58 16.77 9.26 -19.33
CA ASP A 58 17.32 10.62 -19.41
C ASP A 58 16.18 11.64 -19.30
N TYR A 59 16.32 12.63 -18.43
CA TYR A 59 15.35 13.70 -18.20
C TYR A 59 16.01 14.95 -17.68
N ASP A 60 15.39 16.10 -17.92
CA ASP A 60 15.81 17.37 -17.33
C ASP A 60 15.12 17.58 -16.00
N LEU A 61 15.86 17.99 -14.97
CA LEU A 61 15.34 18.37 -13.67
C LEU A 61 15.45 19.89 -13.47
N ILE A 62 14.34 20.53 -13.17
CA ILE A 62 14.26 21.97 -12.89
C ILE A 62 13.49 22.20 -11.59
N TYR A 63 13.74 23.34 -10.96
CA TYR A 63 13.12 23.68 -9.69
C TYR A 63 12.26 24.94 -9.82
N GLU A 64 11.14 24.96 -9.11
CA GLU A 64 10.30 26.15 -8.95
C GLU A 64 11.14 27.33 -8.50
N LYS A 65 10.81 28.53 -8.94
CA LYS A 65 11.49 29.77 -8.57
C LYS A 65 10.79 30.43 -7.38
N ASP A 66 11.43 31.47 -6.82
CA ASP A 66 10.89 32.19 -5.66
C ASP A 66 9.54 32.86 -5.96
N THR A 67 9.26 33.16 -7.23
CA THR A 67 7.97 33.71 -7.68
C THR A 67 7.36 32.86 -8.77
N TYR A 68 6.02 32.87 -8.84
CA TYR A 68 5.29 32.21 -9.91
C TYR A 68 5.68 32.74 -11.30
N GLU A 69 5.86 34.06 -11.43
CA GLU A 69 6.21 34.72 -12.68
C GLU A 69 7.57 34.24 -13.21
N GLU A 70 8.56 34.07 -12.32
CA GLU A 70 9.87 33.54 -12.71
C GLU A 70 9.79 32.08 -13.13
N THR A 71 8.98 31.28 -12.44
CA THR A 71 8.70 29.88 -12.79
C THR A 71 8.03 29.79 -14.16
N LEU A 72 6.99 30.61 -14.38
CA LEU A 72 6.28 30.69 -15.67
C LEU A 72 7.23 31.07 -16.83
N GLU A 73 8.07 32.09 -16.67
CA GLU A 73 9.03 32.50 -17.69
C GLU A 73 10.13 31.44 -17.95
N MET A 74 10.51 30.69 -16.92
CA MET A 74 11.42 29.55 -17.08
C MET A 74 10.75 28.42 -17.91
N VAL A 75 9.55 28.02 -17.52
CA VAL A 75 8.80 26.94 -18.21
C VAL A 75 8.43 27.35 -19.64
N LYS A 76 8.06 28.61 -19.88
CA LYS A 76 7.78 29.16 -21.21
C LYS A 76 8.96 29.04 -22.18
N LYS A 77 10.20 29.22 -21.69
CA LYS A 77 11.41 29.06 -22.52
C LYS A 77 11.65 27.64 -23.00
N LEU A 78 11.07 26.65 -22.30
CA LEU A 78 11.15 25.25 -22.69
C LEU A 78 10.20 24.90 -23.83
N ASP A 79 9.26 25.78 -24.18
CA ASP A 79 8.23 25.57 -25.22
C ASP A 79 7.53 24.19 -25.06
N PRO A 80 6.91 23.90 -23.90
CA PRO A 80 6.37 22.58 -23.63
C PRO A 80 5.14 22.29 -24.48
N LEU A 81 4.97 21.00 -24.86
CA LEU A 81 3.76 20.52 -25.53
C LEU A 81 2.59 20.40 -24.55
N VAL A 82 2.92 19.89 -23.37
CA VAL A 82 1.96 19.54 -22.31
C VAL A 82 2.63 19.78 -20.97
N ILE A 83 1.85 20.17 -19.99
CA ILE A 83 2.24 20.23 -18.58
C ILE A 83 1.23 19.39 -17.79
N VAL A 84 1.71 18.36 -17.07
CA VAL A 84 0.87 17.44 -16.29
C VAL A 84 1.32 17.35 -14.84
N PRO A 85 0.41 17.12 -13.90
CA PRO A 85 0.79 16.81 -12.52
C PRO A 85 1.21 15.35 -12.38
N GLY A 86 2.30 15.08 -11.68
CA GLY A 86 2.70 13.73 -11.30
C GLY A 86 2.04 13.27 -10.00
N THR A 87 1.80 14.20 -9.07
CA THR A 87 1.13 13.98 -7.78
C THR A 87 0.11 15.08 -7.50
N GLU A 88 -0.62 14.93 -6.39
CA GLU A 88 -1.65 15.88 -5.93
C GLU A 88 -1.10 17.29 -5.73
N ASP A 89 0.07 17.41 -5.11
CA ASP A 89 0.72 18.69 -4.85
C ASP A 89 1.00 19.48 -6.14
N GLY A 90 1.27 18.76 -7.23
CA GLY A 90 1.56 19.36 -8.53
C GLY A 90 0.33 19.88 -9.28
N VAL A 91 -0.90 19.53 -8.88
CA VAL A 91 -2.13 19.83 -9.66
C VAL A 91 -2.32 21.34 -9.86
N ILE A 92 -2.21 22.12 -8.79
CA ILE A 92 -2.44 23.57 -8.84
C ILE A 92 -1.41 24.25 -9.74
N LEU A 93 -0.13 23.97 -9.54
CA LEU A 93 0.95 24.59 -10.30
C LEU A 93 0.91 24.16 -11.78
N ALA A 94 0.71 22.87 -12.04
CA ALA A 94 0.60 22.35 -13.41
C ALA A 94 -0.56 23.01 -14.18
N THR A 95 -1.74 23.11 -13.55
CA THR A 95 -2.92 23.71 -14.17
C THR A 95 -2.72 25.19 -14.46
N LYS A 96 -2.17 25.97 -13.50
CA LYS A 96 -1.89 27.40 -13.71
C LYS A 96 -0.88 27.63 -14.83
N LEU A 97 0.24 26.92 -14.83
CA LEU A 97 1.27 27.04 -15.87
C LEU A 97 0.72 26.67 -17.24
N ALA A 98 -0.05 25.58 -17.35
CA ALA A 98 -0.65 25.17 -18.61
C ALA A 98 -1.67 26.19 -19.12
N ASN A 99 -2.53 26.73 -18.24
CA ASN A 99 -3.48 27.78 -18.59
C ASN A 99 -2.81 29.04 -19.11
N ASP A 100 -1.79 29.55 -18.41
CA ASP A 100 -1.12 30.81 -18.77
C ASP A 100 -0.25 30.68 -20.03
N LEU A 101 0.15 29.45 -20.36
CA LEU A 101 0.82 29.13 -21.62
C LEU A 101 -0.15 28.73 -22.75
N ASN A 102 -1.47 28.80 -22.54
CA ASN A 102 -2.52 28.40 -23.47
C ASN A 102 -2.38 26.94 -23.96
N LEU A 103 -1.98 26.04 -23.07
CA LEU A 103 -1.93 24.60 -23.29
C LEU A 103 -3.23 23.94 -22.83
N LEU A 104 -3.48 22.71 -23.31
CA LEU A 104 -4.61 21.92 -22.83
C LEU A 104 -4.48 21.61 -21.34
N CYS A 105 -5.51 21.93 -20.57
CA CYS A 105 -5.59 21.66 -19.14
C CYS A 105 -7.06 21.62 -18.69
N ASN A 106 -7.30 21.31 -17.43
CA ASN A 106 -8.59 21.54 -16.80
C ASN A 106 -8.87 23.04 -16.66
N PRO A 107 -10.11 23.50 -16.82
CA PRO A 107 -10.45 24.92 -16.74
C PRO A 107 -10.03 25.52 -15.40
N ILE A 108 -9.31 26.65 -15.46
CA ILE A 108 -8.76 27.32 -14.26
C ILE A 108 -9.84 27.75 -13.27
N GLU A 109 -11.03 28.12 -13.77
CA GLU A 109 -12.18 28.48 -12.97
C GLU A 109 -12.77 27.33 -12.15
N ASN A 110 -12.41 26.10 -12.46
CA ASN A 110 -12.83 24.90 -11.74
C ASN A 110 -11.74 24.40 -10.74
N LEU A 111 -10.59 25.08 -10.65
CA LEU A 111 -9.44 24.61 -9.88
C LEU A 111 -9.82 24.37 -8.41
N ASP A 112 -10.54 25.30 -7.77
CA ASP A 112 -10.99 25.14 -6.39
C ASP A 112 -11.92 23.92 -6.23
N ALA A 113 -12.81 23.70 -7.19
CA ALA A 113 -13.74 22.58 -7.17
C ALA A 113 -13.05 21.20 -7.37
N ILE A 114 -11.86 21.15 -7.94
CA ILE A 114 -11.10 19.91 -8.16
C ILE A 114 -9.96 19.71 -7.16
N THR A 115 -9.74 20.67 -6.24
CA THR A 115 -8.66 20.59 -5.25
C THR A 115 -9.13 20.76 -3.80
N LEU A 116 -10.23 21.50 -3.56
CA LEU A 116 -10.73 21.77 -2.22
C LEU A 116 -11.95 20.89 -1.89
N LYS A 117 -11.80 20.06 -0.86
CA LYS A 117 -12.84 19.08 -0.48
C LYS A 117 -14.23 19.69 -0.24
N ASN A 118 -14.29 20.87 0.40
CA ASN A 118 -15.57 21.58 0.62
C ASN A 118 -16.18 22.10 -0.68
N GLU A 119 -15.37 22.65 -1.60
CA GLU A 119 -15.86 23.16 -2.89
C GLU A 119 -16.29 22.02 -3.83
N MET A 120 -15.63 20.85 -3.78
CA MET A 120 -16.09 19.63 -4.45
C MET A 120 -17.53 19.31 -4.08
N HIS A 121 -17.80 19.13 -2.77
CA HIS A 121 -19.14 18.76 -2.29
C HIS A 121 -20.18 19.84 -2.55
N LYS A 122 -19.81 21.11 -2.44
CA LYS A 122 -20.68 22.22 -2.79
C LYS A 122 -21.05 22.20 -4.29
N ARG A 123 -20.08 22.00 -5.18
CA ARG A 123 -20.30 21.89 -6.63
C ARG A 123 -21.21 20.71 -6.98
N LEU A 124 -21.03 19.55 -6.30
CA LEU A 124 -21.91 18.39 -6.49
C LEU A 124 -23.35 18.70 -6.07
N ALA A 125 -23.55 19.33 -4.91
CA ALA A 125 -24.88 19.73 -4.43
C ALA A 125 -25.56 20.71 -5.38
N GLU A 126 -24.83 21.69 -5.93
CA GLU A 126 -25.34 22.65 -6.95
C GLU A 126 -25.80 21.96 -8.24
N ASN A 127 -25.18 20.78 -8.56
CA ASN A 127 -25.57 19.95 -9.71
C ASN A 127 -26.56 18.83 -9.35
N ASN A 128 -27.18 18.88 -8.16
CA ASN A 128 -28.14 17.89 -7.65
C ASN A 128 -27.56 16.47 -7.54
N LEU A 129 -26.26 16.33 -7.39
CA LEU A 129 -25.61 15.07 -7.09
C LEU A 129 -25.52 14.86 -5.58
N ARG A 130 -25.55 13.59 -5.17
CA ARG A 130 -25.32 13.23 -3.77
C ARG A 130 -23.94 13.74 -3.34
N SER A 131 -23.88 14.42 -2.20
CA SER A 131 -22.67 14.99 -1.64
C SER A 131 -22.67 14.82 -0.12
N ILE A 132 -21.49 14.86 0.49
CA ILE A 132 -21.32 14.80 1.95
C ILE A 132 -21.61 16.19 2.51
N ARG A 133 -22.50 16.26 3.51
CA ARG A 133 -22.74 17.52 4.24
C ARG A 133 -21.53 17.88 5.08
N GLY A 134 -21.03 19.08 4.92
CA GLY A 134 -19.87 19.55 5.67
C GLY A 134 -19.75 21.06 5.67
N ARG A 135 -18.87 21.56 6.55
CA ARG A 135 -18.58 22.98 6.70
C ARG A 135 -17.15 23.19 7.15
N ILE A 136 -16.51 24.21 6.62
CA ILE A 136 -15.26 24.75 7.17
C ILE A 136 -15.56 25.50 8.46
N VAL A 137 -14.79 25.22 9.48
CA VAL A 137 -14.88 25.85 10.80
C VAL A 137 -13.50 26.36 11.21
N THR A 138 -13.48 27.52 11.86
CA THR A 138 -12.26 28.19 12.36
C THR A 138 -12.18 28.18 13.89
N SER A 139 -13.19 27.61 14.55
CA SER A 139 -13.22 27.47 16.00
C SER A 139 -14.05 26.25 16.43
N VAL A 140 -13.85 25.83 17.68
CA VAL A 140 -14.62 24.75 18.30
C VAL A 140 -16.08 25.14 18.43
N GLU A 141 -16.38 26.40 18.71
CA GLU A 141 -17.74 26.93 18.86
C GLU A 141 -18.53 26.83 17.55
N GLU A 142 -17.92 27.20 16.42
CA GLU A 142 -18.54 27.05 15.09
C GLU A 142 -18.82 25.58 14.74
N ALA A 143 -17.90 24.68 15.11
CA ALA A 143 -18.11 23.25 14.90
C ALA A 143 -19.28 22.70 15.73
N ILE A 144 -19.40 23.14 17.00
CA ILE A 144 -20.51 22.77 17.88
C ILE A 144 -21.84 23.28 17.31
N GLU A 145 -21.90 24.53 16.86
CA GLU A 145 -23.10 25.12 16.25
C GLU A 145 -23.51 24.33 15.01
N TYR A 146 -22.55 23.98 14.14
CA TYR A 146 -22.82 23.18 12.95
C TYR A 146 -23.31 21.78 13.29
N TYR A 147 -22.64 21.08 14.20
CA TYR A 147 -22.99 19.74 14.67
C TYR A 147 -24.44 19.69 15.18
N ASP A 148 -24.81 20.63 16.06
CA ASP A 148 -26.15 20.69 16.66
C ASP A 148 -27.21 21.09 15.63
N SER A 149 -26.91 22.08 14.76
CA SER A 149 -27.88 22.55 13.75
C SER A 149 -28.19 21.52 12.67
N GLN A 150 -27.21 20.67 12.32
CA GLN A 150 -27.37 19.62 11.32
C GLN A 150 -27.83 18.28 11.93
N HIS A 151 -28.00 18.20 13.25
CA HIS A 151 -28.35 16.96 13.97
C HIS A 151 -27.44 15.79 13.60
N LEU A 152 -26.12 16.04 13.63
CA LEU A 152 -25.13 15.03 13.32
C LEU A 152 -24.91 14.11 14.53
N ASP A 153 -24.79 12.81 14.29
CA ASP A 153 -24.44 11.82 15.32
C ASP A 153 -22.94 11.55 15.34
N GLU A 154 -22.36 11.33 14.16
CA GLU A 154 -20.94 11.05 13.96
C GLU A 154 -20.38 11.99 12.91
N VAL A 155 -19.14 12.41 13.11
CA VAL A 155 -18.48 13.34 12.20
C VAL A 155 -17.08 12.89 11.86
N VAL A 156 -16.59 13.35 10.70
CA VAL A 156 -15.19 13.31 10.30
C VAL A 156 -14.66 14.74 10.33
N ILE A 157 -13.53 14.93 10.99
CA ILE A 157 -12.79 16.20 11.00
C ILE A 157 -11.51 15.99 10.22
N LYS A 158 -11.20 16.89 9.30
CA LYS A 158 -9.95 16.82 8.51
C LYS A 158 -9.47 18.20 8.08
N PRO A 159 -8.16 18.40 7.87
CA PRO A 159 -7.66 19.59 7.20
C PRO A 159 -8.22 19.68 5.77
N GLN A 160 -8.37 20.90 5.23
CA GLN A 160 -8.76 21.09 3.82
C GLN A 160 -7.70 20.53 2.88
N TYR A 161 -6.43 20.84 3.19
CA TYR A 161 -5.26 20.34 2.48
C TYR A 161 -4.59 19.28 3.33
N SER A 162 -4.78 18.02 2.98
CA SER A 162 -4.13 16.87 3.61
C SER A 162 -4.18 15.69 2.65
N PHE A 163 -3.12 14.92 2.61
CA PHE A 163 -3.01 13.69 1.85
C PHE A 163 -2.86 12.49 2.81
N CYS A 164 -3.08 11.29 2.32
CA CYS A 164 -2.83 10.04 3.04
C CYS A 164 -3.54 9.93 4.40
N SER A 165 -4.72 10.55 4.56
CA SER A 165 -5.50 10.57 5.81
C SER A 165 -4.79 11.25 7.01
N VAL A 166 -3.72 12.01 6.80
CA VAL A 166 -3.03 12.77 7.86
C VAL A 166 -4.00 13.79 8.45
N GLY A 167 -4.10 13.81 9.78
CA GLY A 167 -4.99 14.74 10.49
C GLY A 167 -6.49 14.39 10.45
N VAL A 168 -6.88 13.28 9.83
CA VAL A 168 -8.28 12.84 9.83
C VAL A 168 -8.65 12.26 11.19
N ARG A 169 -9.78 12.70 11.74
CA ARG A 169 -10.37 12.19 12.98
C ARG A 169 -11.82 11.78 12.75
N ILE A 170 -12.15 10.57 13.16
CA ILE A 170 -13.52 10.07 13.17
C ILE A 170 -14.03 10.16 14.60
N CYS A 171 -15.09 10.95 14.81
CA CYS A 171 -15.66 11.20 16.12
C CYS A 171 -17.07 10.58 16.20
N SER A 172 -17.26 9.70 17.17
CA SER A 172 -18.52 8.97 17.37
C SER A 172 -19.57 9.75 18.18
N ASN A 173 -19.18 10.90 18.73
CA ASN A 173 -20.04 11.77 19.54
C ASN A 173 -19.43 13.17 19.64
N LYS A 174 -20.21 14.09 20.24
CA LYS A 174 -19.85 15.49 20.40
C LYS A 174 -18.61 15.71 21.28
N GLU A 175 -18.44 14.91 22.34
CA GLU A 175 -17.28 15.02 23.24
C GLU A 175 -15.98 14.67 22.53
N GLU A 176 -15.98 13.58 21.76
CA GLU A 176 -14.83 13.18 20.92
C GLU A 176 -14.51 14.24 19.87
N MET A 177 -15.56 14.82 19.25
CA MET A 177 -15.41 15.91 18.29
C MET A 177 -14.69 17.12 18.91
N ILE A 178 -15.16 17.60 20.07
CA ILE A 178 -14.57 18.76 20.76
C ILE A 178 -13.10 18.48 21.13
N LYS A 179 -12.83 17.30 21.66
CA LYS A 179 -11.44 16.90 21.99
C LYS A 179 -10.53 16.91 20.76
N SER A 180 -10.97 16.29 19.68
CA SER A 180 -10.23 16.21 18.43
C SER A 180 -9.98 17.58 17.80
N LEU A 181 -10.96 18.50 17.86
CA LEU A 181 -10.79 19.86 17.38
C LEU A 181 -9.73 20.64 18.18
N HIS A 182 -9.73 20.52 19.51
CA HIS A 182 -8.70 21.14 20.34
C HIS A 182 -7.29 20.60 20.02
N GLU A 183 -7.16 19.31 19.77
CA GLU A 183 -5.88 18.70 19.38
C GLU A 183 -5.43 19.21 18.01
N LEU A 184 -6.31 19.25 17.02
CA LEU A 184 -6.00 19.65 15.65
C LEU A 184 -5.69 21.14 15.53
N PHE A 185 -6.48 22.04 16.13
CA PHE A 185 -6.20 23.49 16.12
C PHE A 185 -4.90 23.88 16.84
N ASN A 186 -4.31 22.99 17.64
CA ASN A 186 -2.99 23.16 18.27
C ASN A 186 -1.88 22.38 17.56
N SER A 187 -2.13 21.90 16.35
CA SER A 187 -1.17 21.10 15.56
C SER A 187 -0.85 21.77 14.23
N THR A 188 0.08 21.19 13.51
CA THR A 188 0.42 21.60 12.14
C THR A 188 -0.06 20.52 11.15
N ASN A 189 -0.29 20.94 9.90
CA ASN A 189 -0.53 20.01 8.79
C ASN A 189 0.78 19.29 8.39
N ALA A 190 0.69 18.43 7.39
CA ALA A 190 1.84 17.69 6.84
C ALA A 190 2.97 18.58 6.29
N TYR A 191 2.69 19.87 6.05
CA TYR A 191 3.66 20.87 5.56
C TYR A 191 4.23 21.75 6.68
N GLY A 192 3.91 21.45 7.96
CA GLY A 192 4.37 22.24 9.10
C GLY A 192 3.62 23.57 9.29
N THR A 193 2.52 23.80 8.58
CA THR A 193 1.67 24.99 8.72
C THR A 193 0.64 24.79 9.82
N GLU A 194 0.44 25.79 10.68
CA GLU A 194 -0.61 25.75 11.71
C GLU A 194 -1.99 25.57 11.08
N LEU A 195 -2.82 24.74 11.71
CA LEU A 195 -4.18 24.47 11.27
C LEU A 195 -5.12 25.52 11.88
N ASP A 196 -5.49 26.53 11.09
CA ASP A 196 -6.41 27.62 11.46
C ASP A 196 -7.85 27.38 10.96
N GLU A 197 -8.04 26.42 10.07
CA GLU A 197 -9.35 25.97 9.58
C GLU A 197 -9.40 24.45 9.41
N LEU A 198 -10.56 23.88 9.71
CA LEU A 198 -10.84 22.44 9.59
C LEU A 198 -12.16 22.20 8.88
N LEU A 199 -12.24 21.13 8.11
CA LEU A 199 -13.48 20.65 7.52
C LEU A 199 -14.13 19.64 8.47
N ILE A 200 -15.34 19.95 8.95
CA ILE A 200 -16.21 19.00 9.66
C ILE A 200 -17.26 18.47 8.68
N GLN A 201 -17.40 17.16 8.59
CA GLN A 201 -18.35 16.48 7.70
C GLN A 201 -19.14 15.41 8.44
N GLU A 202 -20.38 15.13 7.95
CA GLU A 202 -21.09 13.92 8.37
C GLU A 202 -20.27 12.68 8.03
N ARG A 203 -20.31 11.68 8.91
CA ARG A 203 -19.64 10.42 8.65
C ARG A 203 -20.49 9.55 7.73
N ILE A 204 -19.90 9.10 6.63
CA ILE A 204 -20.47 8.06 5.78
C ILE A 204 -20.00 6.70 6.27
N ARG A 205 -20.89 5.73 6.35
CA ARG A 205 -20.59 4.33 6.68
C ARG A 205 -20.91 3.48 5.46
N GLY A 206 -19.89 2.87 4.89
CA GLY A 206 -20.04 2.07 3.68
C GLY A 206 -18.75 1.34 3.33
N GLU A 207 -18.73 0.76 2.16
CA GLU A 207 -17.54 0.19 1.55
C GLU A 207 -16.84 1.26 0.73
N GLU A 208 -15.52 1.32 0.81
CA GLU A 208 -14.71 2.34 0.16
C GLU A 208 -14.13 1.83 -1.16
N TYR A 209 -14.31 2.63 -2.19
CA TYR A 209 -13.89 2.32 -3.56
C TYR A 209 -13.11 3.49 -4.16
N VAL A 210 -12.24 3.13 -5.10
CA VAL A 210 -11.62 4.08 -6.01
C VAL A 210 -12.13 3.81 -7.42
N VAL A 211 -12.51 4.86 -8.12
CA VAL A 211 -12.73 4.82 -9.57
C VAL A 211 -11.70 5.73 -10.21
N ASN A 212 -10.77 5.13 -10.93
CA ASN A 212 -9.83 5.89 -11.74
C ASN A 212 -10.41 6.12 -13.13
N LEU A 213 -10.47 7.38 -13.52
CA LEU A 213 -10.91 7.78 -14.86
C LEU A 213 -9.74 8.36 -15.65
N MET A 214 -9.87 8.30 -16.96
CA MET A 214 -9.09 9.13 -17.87
C MET A 214 -10.03 10.02 -18.65
N SER A 215 -9.71 11.31 -18.71
CA SER A 215 -10.53 12.33 -19.35
C SER A 215 -9.82 12.89 -20.59
N CYS A 216 -10.56 13.04 -21.67
CA CYS A 216 -10.11 13.69 -22.90
C CYS A 216 -11.25 14.57 -23.45
N ASN A 217 -11.07 15.89 -23.41
CA ASN A 217 -12.04 16.89 -23.83
C ASN A 217 -13.44 16.67 -23.19
N GLY A 218 -13.47 16.30 -21.91
CA GLY A 218 -14.70 16.04 -21.15
C GLY A 218 -15.36 14.69 -21.47
N VAL A 219 -14.70 13.81 -22.21
CA VAL A 219 -15.13 12.42 -22.35
C VAL A 219 -14.36 11.58 -21.34
N HIS A 220 -15.06 10.91 -20.45
CA HIS A 220 -14.48 10.13 -19.36
C HIS A 220 -14.50 8.63 -19.68
N ARG A 221 -13.47 7.90 -19.23
CA ARG A 221 -13.37 6.44 -19.36
C ARG A 221 -12.74 5.86 -18.09
N VAL A 222 -13.33 4.81 -17.55
CA VAL A 222 -12.76 4.07 -16.42
C VAL A 222 -11.48 3.38 -16.89
N THR A 223 -10.41 3.55 -16.13
CA THR A 223 -9.15 2.81 -16.29
C THR A 223 -9.08 1.62 -15.37
N THR A 224 -9.32 1.84 -14.07
CA THR A 224 -9.37 0.79 -13.04
C THR A 224 -10.37 1.16 -11.94
N ILE A 225 -10.94 0.15 -11.32
CA ILE A 225 -11.75 0.28 -10.10
C ILE A 225 -11.07 -0.54 -9.03
N TRP A 226 -10.90 0.05 -7.85
CA TRP A 226 -10.31 -0.59 -6.68
C TRP A 226 -11.29 -0.58 -5.52
N LYS A 227 -11.21 -1.59 -4.68
CA LYS A 227 -11.89 -1.63 -3.37
C LYS A 227 -10.85 -1.60 -2.28
N TYR A 228 -11.01 -0.67 -1.34
CA TYR A 228 -10.13 -0.53 -0.19
C TYR A 228 -10.61 -1.41 0.97
N HIS A 229 -9.69 -2.19 1.50
CA HIS A 229 -9.92 -2.99 2.70
C HIS A 229 -9.11 -2.43 3.85
N LYS A 230 -9.81 -1.84 4.81
CA LYS A 230 -9.21 -1.23 5.99
C LYS A 230 -9.51 -2.06 7.24
N ILE A 231 -8.57 -2.14 8.16
CA ILE A 231 -8.79 -2.72 9.48
C ILE A 231 -8.85 -1.63 10.54
N LYS A 232 -9.74 -1.84 11.52
CA LYS A 232 -9.88 -0.93 12.64
C LYS A 232 -8.76 -1.19 13.66
N THR A 233 -8.03 -0.15 14.04
CA THR A 233 -7.04 -0.22 15.10
C THR A 233 -7.70 -0.19 16.48
N HIS A 234 -6.99 -0.63 17.52
CA HIS A 234 -7.49 -0.58 18.89
C HIS A 234 -7.76 0.85 19.38
N GLU A 235 -7.12 1.84 18.77
CA GLU A 235 -7.26 3.26 19.11
C GLU A 235 -8.39 3.95 18.32
N GLY A 236 -9.14 3.18 17.50
CA GLY A 236 -10.29 3.66 16.77
C GLY A 236 -9.98 4.20 15.36
N GLY A 237 -8.70 4.26 14.96
CA GLY A 237 -8.28 4.57 13.60
C GLY A 237 -8.55 3.43 12.62
N HIS A 238 -8.37 3.69 11.33
CA HIS A 238 -8.45 2.69 10.28
C HIS A 238 -7.15 2.73 9.48
N VAL A 239 -6.52 1.57 9.28
CA VAL A 239 -5.32 1.41 8.46
C VAL A 239 -5.62 0.56 7.24
N TYR A 240 -4.99 0.85 6.12
CA TYR A 240 -5.09 0.05 4.90
C TYR A 240 -4.48 -1.33 5.16
N ASP A 241 -5.25 -2.38 4.86
CA ASP A 241 -4.77 -3.76 4.85
C ASP A 241 -4.35 -4.15 3.44
N TYR A 242 -5.29 -4.04 2.50
CA TYR A 242 -5.02 -4.23 1.09
C TYR A 242 -6.08 -3.55 0.22
N ASP A 243 -5.71 -3.27 -1.01
CA ASP A 243 -6.58 -2.76 -2.06
C ASP A 243 -6.66 -3.80 -3.17
N GLU A 244 -7.86 -4.13 -3.63
CA GLU A 244 -8.05 -5.10 -4.72
C GLU A 244 -8.77 -4.47 -5.91
N THR A 245 -8.40 -4.89 -7.13
CA THR A 245 -9.11 -4.49 -8.34
C THR A 245 -10.45 -5.18 -8.47
N ILE A 246 -11.45 -4.47 -8.96
CA ILE A 246 -12.78 -5.01 -9.25
C ILE A 246 -12.85 -5.41 -10.72
N ASN A 247 -12.89 -6.71 -10.98
CA ASN A 247 -12.87 -7.27 -12.33
C ASN A 247 -14.28 -7.38 -12.94
N GLU A 248 -15.29 -7.62 -12.11
CA GLU A 248 -16.69 -7.75 -12.52
C GLU A 248 -17.52 -6.76 -11.71
N LEU A 249 -18.33 -5.97 -12.40
CA LEU A 249 -19.17 -4.97 -11.75
C LEU A 249 -20.48 -5.62 -11.29
N GLY A 250 -20.76 -5.53 -9.99
CA GLY A 250 -22.10 -5.70 -9.45
C GLY A 250 -22.98 -4.48 -9.72
N ILE A 251 -24.19 -4.50 -9.18
CA ILE A 251 -25.14 -3.37 -9.34
C ILE A 251 -24.56 -2.10 -8.69
N GLY A 252 -24.01 -2.21 -7.48
CA GLY A 252 -23.46 -1.06 -6.76
C GLY A 252 -22.26 -0.44 -7.46
N GLU A 253 -21.34 -1.28 -7.99
CA GLU A 253 -20.18 -0.80 -8.74
C GLU A 253 -20.57 -0.18 -10.09
N ALA A 254 -21.62 -0.67 -10.73
CA ALA A 254 -22.14 -0.06 -11.97
C ALA A 254 -22.75 1.33 -11.68
N GLU A 255 -23.54 1.47 -10.62
CA GLU A 255 -24.06 2.76 -10.16
C GLU A 255 -22.94 3.72 -9.74
N LEU A 256 -21.88 3.20 -9.11
CA LEU A 256 -20.69 3.98 -8.77
C LEU A 256 -20.00 4.55 -10.01
N VAL A 257 -19.85 3.76 -11.07
CA VAL A 257 -19.23 4.23 -12.33
C VAL A 257 -20.02 5.38 -12.95
N GLU A 258 -21.34 5.24 -13.04
CA GLU A 258 -22.20 6.32 -13.57
C GLU A 258 -22.09 7.57 -12.70
N TYR A 259 -22.14 7.41 -11.38
CA TYR A 259 -21.97 8.53 -10.46
C TYR A 259 -20.58 9.19 -10.59
N ALA A 260 -19.51 8.41 -10.81
CA ALA A 260 -18.16 8.94 -11.00
C ALA A 260 -18.06 9.78 -12.30
N TYR A 261 -18.76 9.39 -13.36
CA TYR A 261 -18.87 10.22 -14.57
C TYR A 261 -19.60 11.53 -14.30
N ASP A 262 -20.75 11.47 -13.64
CA ASP A 262 -21.53 12.66 -13.26
C ASP A 262 -20.72 13.60 -12.35
N VAL A 263 -19.91 13.05 -11.43
CA VAL A 263 -18.98 13.82 -10.60
C VAL A 263 -17.94 14.55 -11.44
N ALA A 264 -17.28 13.84 -12.37
CA ALA A 264 -16.26 14.44 -13.23
C ALA A 264 -16.85 15.56 -14.13
N ASP A 265 -18.07 15.36 -14.65
CA ASP A 265 -18.81 16.36 -15.41
C ASP A 265 -19.19 17.58 -14.55
N ALA A 266 -19.72 17.37 -13.34
CA ALA A 266 -20.12 18.43 -12.42
C ALA A 266 -18.93 19.29 -11.95
N LEU A 267 -17.77 18.65 -11.73
CA LEU A 267 -16.53 19.34 -11.39
C LEU A 267 -15.87 20.01 -12.60
N GLY A 268 -16.37 19.74 -13.81
CA GLY A 268 -15.90 20.34 -15.06
C GLY A 268 -14.54 19.84 -15.51
N ILE A 269 -14.18 18.60 -15.16
CA ILE A 269 -12.91 17.97 -15.54
C ILE A 269 -12.91 17.70 -17.05
N LYS A 270 -11.82 18.06 -17.75
CA LYS A 270 -11.69 17.94 -19.19
C LYS A 270 -10.56 17.03 -19.63
N TYR A 271 -9.42 17.04 -18.94
CA TYR A 271 -8.22 16.36 -19.37
C TYR A 271 -7.51 15.65 -18.24
N GLY A 272 -6.83 14.55 -18.57
CA GLY A 272 -5.92 13.84 -17.69
C GLY A 272 -6.56 12.80 -16.79
N PRO A 273 -5.77 12.22 -15.89
CA PRO A 273 -6.23 11.21 -14.95
C PRO A 273 -7.08 11.84 -13.85
N VAL A 274 -8.05 11.07 -13.38
CA VAL A 274 -8.93 11.41 -12.27
C VAL A 274 -8.94 10.24 -11.29
N HIS A 275 -8.32 10.42 -10.14
CA HIS A 275 -8.36 9.49 -9.03
C HIS A 275 -9.51 9.93 -8.10
N GLY A 276 -10.62 9.20 -8.11
CA GLY A 276 -11.78 9.50 -7.27
C GLY A 276 -11.97 8.45 -6.19
N GLU A 277 -12.07 8.89 -4.94
CA GLU A 277 -12.39 8.06 -3.78
C GLU A 277 -13.87 8.19 -3.43
N TYR A 278 -14.53 7.07 -3.25
CA TYR A 278 -15.99 7.01 -3.05
C TYR A 278 -16.34 6.04 -1.94
N MET A 279 -17.51 6.26 -1.34
CA MET A 279 -18.15 5.23 -0.53
C MET A 279 -19.45 4.77 -1.16
N ILE A 280 -19.77 3.49 -1.00
CA ILE A 280 -21.10 2.92 -1.28
C ILE A 280 -21.74 2.55 0.05
N ASP A 281 -22.87 3.21 0.36
CA ASP A 281 -23.72 2.87 1.50
C ASP A 281 -25.13 2.47 1.04
N GLU A 282 -26.08 2.34 1.96
CA GLU A 282 -27.49 1.98 1.66
C GLU A 282 -28.19 2.98 0.72
N LYS A 283 -27.69 4.20 0.59
CA LYS A 283 -28.23 5.26 -0.28
C LYS A 283 -27.54 5.31 -1.65
N GLY A 284 -26.59 4.40 -1.91
CA GLY A 284 -25.78 4.36 -3.13
C GLY A 284 -24.44 5.05 -3.00
N PRO A 285 -23.78 5.39 -4.12
CA PRO A 285 -22.44 5.97 -4.12
C PRO A 285 -22.44 7.43 -3.63
N VAL A 286 -21.33 7.83 -2.99
CA VAL A 286 -21.04 9.22 -2.62
C VAL A 286 -19.55 9.48 -2.72
N LEU A 287 -19.15 10.63 -3.25
CA LEU A 287 -17.78 11.08 -3.34
C LEU A 287 -17.18 11.34 -1.95
N ILE A 288 -15.95 10.90 -1.72
CA ILE A 288 -15.10 11.34 -0.61
C ILE A 288 -14.19 12.47 -1.08
N GLU A 289 -13.42 12.23 -2.15
CA GLU A 289 -12.60 13.24 -2.82
C GLU A 289 -12.19 12.82 -4.22
N VAL A 290 -11.83 13.82 -5.04
CA VAL A 290 -11.26 13.66 -6.37
C VAL A 290 -9.89 14.34 -6.43
N ASN A 291 -8.94 13.70 -7.09
CA ASN A 291 -7.64 14.25 -7.40
C ASN A 291 -7.34 14.10 -8.89
N CYS A 292 -7.04 15.21 -9.57
CA CYS A 292 -6.74 15.22 -11.03
C CYS A 292 -5.28 14.84 -11.29
N ARG A 293 -4.87 13.65 -10.83
CA ARG A 293 -3.52 13.08 -11.00
C ARG A 293 -3.60 11.55 -11.05
N PRO A 294 -2.52 10.85 -11.49
CA PRO A 294 -2.49 9.39 -11.44
C PRO A 294 -2.73 8.84 -10.02
N HIS A 295 -3.30 7.65 -9.93
CA HIS A 295 -3.49 6.95 -8.65
C HIS A 295 -2.18 6.90 -7.86
N GLY A 296 -2.24 7.08 -6.53
CA GLY A 296 -1.09 6.92 -5.63
C GLY A 296 -0.60 5.47 -5.55
N GLY A 297 0.08 5.13 -4.43
CA GLY A 297 0.47 3.75 -4.15
C GLY A 297 1.65 3.24 -4.98
N ASN A 298 2.45 4.11 -5.60
CA ASN A 298 3.66 3.73 -6.35
C ASN A 298 3.41 2.60 -7.39
N LEU A 299 2.31 2.66 -8.12
CA LEU A 299 1.91 1.64 -9.10
C LEU A 299 2.77 1.76 -10.36
N ASP A 300 3.57 0.73 -10.66
CA ASP A 300 4.38 0.72 -11.88
C ASP A 300 3.57 0.33 -13.12
N ALA A 301 4.01 0.83 -14.29
CA ALA A 301 3.33 0.62 -15.57
C ALA A 301 3.08 -0.87 -15.87
N LYS A 302 4.07 -1.75 -15.62
CA LYS A 302 3.94 -3.19 -15.91
C LYS A 302 2.89 -3.87 -15.05
N PHE A 303 2.72 -3.41 -13.80
CA PHE A 303 1.67 -3.89 -12.92
C PHE A 303 0.29 -3.54 -13.46
N LEU A 304 0.08 -2.26 -13.81
CA LEU A 304 -1.18 -1.77 -14.34
C LEU A 304 -1.50 -2.37 -15.73
N ASP A 305 -0.51 -2.49 -16.61
CA ASP A 305 -0.67 -3.10 -17.93
C ASP A 305 -1.09 -4.56 -17.86
N ARG A 306 -0.55 -5.31 -16.89
CA ARG A 306 -1.01 -6.70 -16.65
C ARG A 306 -2.45 -6.76 -16.19
N ILE A 307 -2.91 -5.78 -15.41
CA ILE A 307 -4.27 -5.71 -14.87
C ILE A 307 -5.26 -5.32 -15.97
N SER A 308 -5.04 -4.16 -16.63
CA SER A 308 -6.04 -3.51 -17.49
C SER A 308 -5.61 -3.35 -18.96
N GLY A 309 -4.37 -3.73 -19.31
CA GLY A 309 -3.80 -3.49 -20.63
C GLY A 309 -3.45 -2.03 -20.88
N GLN A 310 -3.45 -1.21 -19.85
CA GLN A 310 -3.10 0.21 -19.90
C GLN A 310 -2.61 0.68 -18.52
N HIS A 311 -1.92 1.81 -18.50
CA HIS A 311 -1.61 2.55 -17.28
C HIS A 311 -1.91 4.04 -17.45
N GLU A 312 -2.12 4.72 -16.33
CA GLU A 312 -2.74 6.04 -16.33
C GLU A 312 -1.87 7.11 -16.99
N THR A 313 -0.55 7.05 -16.80
CA THR A 313 0.37 8.05 -17.36
C THR A 313 0.47 7.96 -18.89
N ASP A 314 0.51 6.75 -19.45
CA ASP A 314 0.43 6.53 -20.91
C ASP A 314 -0.90 7.04 -21.47
N SER A 315 -2.02 6.63 -20.86
CA SER A 315 -3.37 7.08 -21.27
C SER A 315 -3.56 8.59 -21.13
N SER A 316 -2.93 9.19 -20.09
CA SER A 316 -2.93 10.65 -19.89
C SER A 316 -2.26 11.36 -21.05
N LEU A 317 -1.05 10.94 -21.44
CA LEU A 317 -0.37 11.54 -22.59
C LEU A 317 -1.15 11.39 -23.89
N ASP A 318 -1.81 10.25 -24.11
CA ASP A 318 -2.71 10.06 -25.25
C ASP A 318 -3.87 11.07 -25.24
N SER A 319 -4.45 11.38 -24.08
CA SER A 319 -5.56 12.35 -23.96
C SER A 319 -5.18 13.76 -24.39
N TYR A 320 -3.93 14.15 -24.23
CA TYR A 320 -3.42 15.46 -24.63
C TYR A 320 -2.84 15.48 -26.04
N LEU A 321 -2.11 14.44 -26.43
CA LEU A 321 -1.29 14.44 -27.64
C LEU A 321 -1.96 13.76 -28.83
N ASN A 322 -2.86 12.82 -28.57
CA ASN A 322 -3.48 12.00 -29.60
C ASN A 322 -4.94 11.66 -29.27
N PRO A 323 -5.85 12.66 -29.23
CA PRO A 323 -7.24 12.46 -28.85
C PRO A 323 -7.96 11.39 -29.68
N ASP A 324 -7.67 11.30 -30.99
CA ASP A 324 -8.29 10.30 -31.86
C ASP A 324 -7.90 8.88 -31.45
N LYS A 325 -6.62 8.64 -31.15
CA LYS A 325 -6.14 7.36 -30.63
C LYS A 325 -6.75 7.08 -29.25
N PHE A 326 -6.78 8.10 -28.37
CA PHE A 326 -7.44 7.96 -27.08
C PHE A 326 -8.89 7.47 -27.23
N HIS A 327 -9.68 8.09 -28.12
CA HIS A 327 -11.06 7.71 -28.35
C HIS A 327 -11.20 6.33 -28.96
N GLN A 328 -10.29 5.90 -29.83
CA GLN A 328 -10.30 4.56 -30.43
C GLN A 328 -9.88 3.49 -29.44
N ASP A 329 -8.73 3.67 -28.79
CA ASP A 329 -8.10 2.64 -27.96
C ASP A 329 -8.72 2.56 -26.55
N ARG A 330 -9.25 3.68 -26.06
CA ARG A 330 -9.78 3.79 -24.68
C ARG A 330 -11.33 3.77 -24.61
N GLN A 331 -12.03 3.67 -25.73
CA GLN A 331 -13.50 3.50 -25.76
C GLN A 331 -13.97 2.05 -25.54
N MET A 332 -13.05 1.14 -25.27
CA MET A 332 -13.39 -0.23 -24.97
C MET A 332 -14.19 -0.33 -23.66
N PRO A 333 -15.13 -1.27 -23.55
CA PRO A 333 -15.80 -1.56 -22.28
C PRO A 333 -14.78 -1.84 -21.18
N TYR A 334 -15.11 -1.44 -19.95
CA TYR A 334 -14.30 -1.77 -18.79
C TYR A 334 -14.03 -3.27 -18.72
N LYS A 335 -12.77 -3.64 -18.71
CA LYS A 335 -12.33 -5.04 -18.65
C LYS A 335 -10.95 -5.12 -18.04
N LEU A 336 -10.78 -6.01 -17.08
CA LEU A 336 -9.49 -6.39 -16.54
C LEU A 336 -9.07 -7.77 -17.05
N TYR A 337 -7.78 -7.93 -17.30
CA TYR A 337 -7.16 -9.17 -17.78
C TYR A 337 -6.58 -9.99 -16.63
N ALA A 338 -6.28 -9.34 -15.51
CA ALA A 338 -5.78 -9.95 -14.30
C ALA A 338 -6.39 -9.27 -13.06
N HIS A 339 -6.36 -9.97 -11.95
CA HIS A 339 -6.71 -9.42 -10.64
C HIS A 339 -5.47 -8.88 -9.98
N GLY A 340 -5.51 -7.62 -9.55
CA GLY A 340 -4.44 -6.92 -8.85
C GLY A 340 -4.76 -6.72 -7.39
N VAL A 341 -3.75 -6.83 -6.53
CA VAL A 341 -3.83 -6.49 -5.11
C VAL A 341 -2.59 -5.70 -4.72
N LEU A 342 -2.81 -4.62 -3.99
CA LEU A 342 -1.79 -3.87 -3.25
C LEU A 342 -1.96 -4.18 -1.78
N LYS A 343 -1.02 -4.93 -1.18
CA LYS A 343 -1.04 -5.28 0.25
C LYS A 343 -0.10 -4.37 1.01
N SER A 344 -0.65 -3.49 1.84
CA SER A 344 0.14 -2.64 2.75
C SER A 344 0.57 -3.43 3.98
N ILE A 345 1.83 -3.27 4.40
CA ILE A 345 2.37 -3.97 5.56
C ILE A 345 1.93 -3.27 6.84
N ILE A 346 1.41 -4.06 7.78
CA ILE A 346 0.93 -3.56 9.07
C ILE A 346 1.85 -3.98 10.19
N VAL A 347 2.40 -2.99 10.89
CA VAL A 347 3.19 -3.17 12.12
C VAL A 347 2.27 -2.97 13.32
N PRO A 348 2.03 -4.01 14.15
CA PRO A 348 1.04 -3.94 15.23
C PRO A 348 1.50 -3.14 16.45
N LYS A 349 2.80 -2.91 16.62
CA LYS A 349 3.42 -2.11 17.68
C LYS A 349 4.79 -1.60 17.25
N ASP A 350 5.32 -0.62 17.96
CA ASP A 350 6.68 -0.13 17.76
C ASP A 350 7.70 -1.25 17.90
N ILE A 351 8.56 -1.42 16.91
CA ILE A 351 9.59 -2.45 16.89
C ILE A 351 10.90 -1.94 16.29
N THR A 352 12.02 -2.51 16.76
CA THR A 352 13.31 -2.36 16.09
C THR A 352 13.63 -3.66 15.36
N ALA A 353 13.77 -3.61 14.03
CA ALA A 353 14.08 -4.78 13.22
C ALA A 353 15.35 -4.56 12.39
N LYS A 354 16.15 -5.61 12.20
CA LYS A 354 17.34 -5.61 11.33
C LYS A 354 17.02 -5.99 9.88
N SER A 355 15.84 -6.53 9.62
CA SER A 355 15.33 -6.81 8.28
C SER A 355 13.81 -6.96 8.33
N SER A 356 13.12 -6.63 7.22
CA SER A 356 11.69 -6.95 7.10
C SER A 356 11.51 -8.44 6.82
N PRO A 357 10.77 -9.18 7.64
CA PRO A 357 10.46 -10.59 7.37
C PRO A 357 9.69 -10.78 6.06
N LEU A 358 8.98 -9.76 5.59
CA LEU A 358 8.16 -9.80 4.38
C LEU A 358 8.92 -9.43 3.10
N GLN A 359 10.12 -8.84 3.20
CA GLN A 359 10.90 -8.36 2.06
C GLN A 359 11.23 -9.44 1.02
N ASN A 360 11.39 -10.69 1.45
CA ASN A 360 11.75 -11.81 0.58
C ASN A 360 10.63 -12.84 0.38
N ILE A 361 9.66 -12.91 1.27
CA ILE A 361 8.60 -13.92 1.26
C ILE A 361 7.70 -13.76 0.04
N GLY A 362 7.33 -12.52 -0.29
CA GLY A 362 6.52 -12.21 -1.47
C GLY A 362 7.09 -12.77 -2.77
N LYS A 363 8.41 -12.74 -2.95
CA LYS A 363 9.09 -13.12 -4.21
C LYS A 363 8.84 -14.56 -4.68
N ASN A 364 8.36 -15.44 -3.82
CA ASN A 364 8.09 -16.84 -4.16
C ASN A 364 6.61 -17.12 -4.45
N LEU A 365 5.74 -16.14 -4.24
CA LEU A 365 4.32 -16.28 -4.54
C LEU A 365 4.07 -16.20 -6.05
N LYS A 366 3.13 -16.99 -6.55
CA LYS A 366 2.83 -17.03 -7.99
C LYS A 366 2.29 -15.71 -8.52
N SER A 367 1.56 -14.98 -7.68
CA SER A 367 1.00 -13.68 -8.02
C SER A 367 1.95 -12.51 -7.71
N HIS A 368 3.11 -12.76 -7.11
CA HIS A 368 4.04 -11.68 -6.77
C HIS A 368 4.51 -10.91 -8.01
N HIS A 369 4.32 -9.61 -7.98
CA HIS A 369 4.86 -8.69 -8.97
C HIS A 369 6.06 -7.94 -8.41
N ARG A 370 5.91 -7.29 -7.27
CA ARG A 370 6.91 -6.42 -6.67
C ARG A 370 6.72 -6.34 -5.15
N THR A 371 7.82 -6.08 -4.45
CA THR A 371 7.81 -5.68 -3.05
C THR A 371 8.51 -4.33 -2.94
N LEU A 372 7.82 -3.33 -2.41
CA LEU A 372 8.34 -2.00 -2.13
C LEU A 372 8.39 -1.85 -0.62
N ILE A 373 9.51 -2.19 -0.03
CA ILE A 373 9.79 -2.02 1.40
C ILE A 373 11.14 -1.32 1.48
N GLY A 374 11.24 -0.27 2.28
CA GLY A 374 12.49 0.45 2.49
C GLY A 374 13.63 -0.50 2.87
N GLN A 375 14.83 -0.27 2.36
CA GLN A 375 15.99 -1.06 2.73
C GLN A 375 16.27 -0.85 4.21
N ILE A 376 16.34 -1.95 4.96
CA ILE A 376 16.70 -1.93 6.36
C ILE A 376 18.21 -2.05 6.44
N GLU A 377 18.87 -0.95 6.75
CA GLU A 377 20.29 -0.94 7.08
C GLU A 377 20.45 -1.25 8.58
N ASP A 378 21.34 -2.13 8.93
CA ASP A 378 21.81 -2.58 10.26
C ASP A 378 20.81 -2.65 11.43
N SER A 379 19.92 -1.69 11.63
CA SER A 379 18.71 -1.78 12.47
C SER A 379 17.79 -0.59 12.19
N GLN A 380 16.52 -0.84 11.91
CA GLN A 380 15.51 0.18 11.67
C GLN A 380 14.41 0.10 12.72
N PHE A 381 14.02 1.26 13.23
CA PHE A 381 12.85 1.38 14.10
C PHE A 381 11.61 1.59 13.24
N PHE A 382 10.60 0.73 13.43
CA PHE A 382 9.30 0.86 12.81
C PHE A 382 8.28 1.29 13.84
N LEU A 383 7.57 2.36 13.52
CA LEU A 383 6.40 2.77 14.29
C LEU A 383 5.25 1.77 14.08
N LYS A 384 4.39 1.67 15.08
CA LYS A 384 3.09 1.02 14.91
C LYS A 384 2.33 1.69 13.77
N THR A 385 1.80 0.87 12.85
CA THR A 385 1.01 1.39 11.73
C THR A 385 -0.29 2.03 12.24
N GLN A 386 -0.44 3.32 11.98
CA GLN A 386 -1.60 4.15 12.30
C GLN A 386 -2.25 4.75 11.04
N ASP A 387 -1.45 4.90 9.99
CA ASP A 387 -1.79 5.47 8.69
C ASP A 387 -0.87 4.88 7.60
N ILE A 388 -0.94 5.38 6.39
CA ILE A 388 -0.13 4.90 5.27
C ILE A 388 1.35 5.25 5.44
N GLU A 389 1.69 6.36 6.09
CA GLU A 389 3.08 6.80 6.27
C GLU A 389 3.84 5.97 7.30
N THR A 390 3.12 5.42 8.26
CA THR A 390 3.67 4.50 9.27
C THR A 390 3.71 3.05 8.81
N SER A 391 3.21 2.75 7.59
CA SER A 391 3.41 1.46 6.93
C SER A 391 4.83 1.35 6.41
N PRO A 392 5.56 0.25 6.67
CA PRO A 392 6.92 0.06 6.16
C PRO A 392 6.99 -0.19 4.65
N GLY A 393 5.86 -0.35 3.97
CA GLY A 393 5.79 -0.52 2.52
C GLY A 393 4.71 -1.50 2.06
N ASP A 394 4.79 -1.88 0.77
CA ASP A 394 3.73 -2.59 0.08
C ASP A 394 4.23 -3.81 -0.70
N ILE A 395 3.35 -4.78 -0.90
CA ILE A 395 3.55 -5.95 -1.74
C ILE A 395 2.48 -5.96 -2.83
N TYR A 396 2.91 -6.01 -4.08
CA TYR A 396 2.06 -5.98 -5.26
C TYR A 396 1.86 -7.40 -5.77
N LEU A 397 0.61 -7.83 -5.87
CA LEU A 397 0.21 -9.14 -6.36
C LEU A 397 -0.64 -8.98 -7.62
N VAL A 398 -0.37 -9.76 -8.67
CA VAL A 398 -1.18 -9.77 -9.90
C VAL A 398 -1.14 -11.14 -10.56
N HIS A 399 -2.32 -11.65 -10.92
CA HIS A 399 -2.47 -12.93 -11.63
C HIS A 399 -3.82 -12.95 -12.36
N GLU A 400 -3.90 -13.73 -13.46
CA GLU A 400 -5.14 -13.91 -14.23
C GLU A 400 -6.21 -14.66 -13.44
N ASP A 401 -5.80 -15.57 -12.55
CA ASP A 401 -6.68 -16.26 -11.61
C ASP A 401 -6.78 -15.50 -10.29
N LYS A 402 -7.93 -14.89 -10.02
CA LYS A 402 -8.23 -14.18 -8.76
C LYS A 402 -7.99 -15.07 -7.53
N ASN A 403 -8.35 -16.36 -7.60
CA ASN A 403 -8.20 -17.25 -6.44
C ASN A 403 -6.72 -17.44 -6.07
N GLN A 404 -5.81 -17.42 -7.06
CA GLN A 404 -4.39 -17.49 -6.79
C GLN A 404 -3.91 -16.22 -6.05
N VAL A 405 -4.37 -15.03 -6.48
CA VAL A 405 -4.03 -13.78 -5.80
C VAL A 405 -4.53 -13.77 -4.37
N MET A 406 -5.80 -14.12 -4.15
CA MET A 406 -6.40 -14.13 -2.81
C MET A 406 -5.75 -15.17 -1.89
N LYS A 407 -5.35 -16.33 -2.41
CA LYS A 407 -4.59 -17.33 -1.66
C LYS A 407 -3.22 -16.80 -1.23
N ASP A 408 -2.52 -16.13 -2.12
CA ASP A 408 -1.21 -15.55 -1.84
C ASP A 408 -1.32 -14.37 -0.86
N LEU A 409 -2.38 -13.56 -0.98
CA LEU A 409 -2.70 -12.48 -0.04
C LEU A 409 -2.96 -13.03 1.36
N GLU A 410 -3.79 -14.07 1.50
CA GLU A 410 -4.07 -14.70 2.79
C GLU A 410 -2.80 -15.28 3.44
N PHE A 411 -1.95 -15.86 2.62
CA PHE A 411 -0.64 -16.32 3.08
C PHE A 411 0.21 -15.18 3.64
N LEU A 412 0.32 -14.05 2.92
CA LEU A 412 1.05 -12.85 3.39
C LEU A 412 0.48 -12.30 4.69
N ARG A 413 -0.84 -12.14 4.77
CA ARG A 413 -1.52 -11.66 5.99
C ARG A 413 -1.24 -12.58 7.18
N SER A 414 -1.24 -13.88 6.94
CA SER A 414 -0.94 -14.86 7.97
C SER A 414 0.49 -14.77 8.48
N LEU A 415 1.45 -14.52 7.59
CA LEU A 415 2.87 -14.36 7.95
C LEU A 415 3.11 -13.06 8.71
N GLU A 416 2.50 -11.98 8.28
CA GLU A 416 2.56 -10.68 8.94
C GLU A 416 2.11 -10.78 10.39
N GLN A 417 0.93 -11.34 10.65
CA GLN A 417 0.42 -11.56 11.99
C GLN A 417 1.36 -12.40 12.86
N ARG A 418 1.98 -13.42 12.30
CA ARG A 418 2.92 -14.30 13.02
C ARG A 418 4.26 -13.64 13.30
N ALA A 419 4.83 -12.94 12.32
CA ALA A 419 6.11 -12.27 12.48
C ALA A 419 6.05 -11.30 13.67
N PHE A 420 4.93 -10.59 13.83
CA PHE A 420 4.75 -9.65 14.92
C PHE A 420 4.34 -10.31 16.25
N GLN A 421 3.60 -11.41 16.23
CA GLN A 421 3.30 -12.19 17.44
C GLN A 421 4.53 -12.82 18.05
N LEU A 422 5.48 -13.27 17.23
CA LEU A 422 6.75 -13.82 17.71
C LEU A 422 7.63 -12.76 18.39
N VAL A 423 7.61 -11.52 17.89
CA VAL A 423 8.27 -10.38 18.56
C VAL A 423 7.61 -10.05 19.91
N LEU A 424 6.26 -10.17 20.01
CA LEU A 424 5.53 -9.95 21.27
C LEU A 424 5.85 -10.96 22.37
N SER A 425 6.17 -12.21 22.01
CA SER A 425 6.50 -13.25 22.99
C SER A 425 7.87 -13.07 23.66
N GLU A 426 8.78 -12.27 23.07
CA GLU A 426 10.11 -12.01 23.64
C GLU A 426 10.11 -11.08 24.84
N GLU A 427 9.24 -10.08 24.88
CA GLU A 427 9.19 -9.14 26.00
C GLU A 427 8.75 -9.79 27.32
N THR A 428 8.07 -10.94 27.24
CA THR A 428 7.59 -11.67 28.44
C THR A 428 8.58 -12.70 28.97
N HIS A 429 9.72 -12.97 28.28
CA HIS A 429 10.61 -14.10 28.59
C HIS A 429 12.06 -13.75 28.92
N GLU A 430 12.47 -12.48 29.03
CA GLU A 430 13.82 -12.11 29.46
C GLU A 430 14.19 -12.58 30.88
N ASN A 431 13.20 -13.09 31.67
CA ASN A 431 13.40 -13.56 33.04
C ASN A 431 12.97 -15.02 33.30
N ALA A 432 12.71 -15.82 32.27
CA ALA A 432 12.31 -17.22 32.48
C ALA A 432 13.52 -18.16 32.59
N ASN A 433 13.68 -18.78 33.72
CA ASN A 433 14.64 -19.84 34.00
C ASN A 433 14.36 -21.04 33.08
N ILE A 434 15.38 -21.55 32.39
CA ILE A 434 15.30 -22.56 31.32
C ILE A 434 14.76 -23.94 31.79
N ASP A 435 14.66 -24.14 33.08
CA ASP A 435 14.22 -25.42 33.70
C ASP A 435 12.70 -25.56 33.91
N ASP A 436 11.88 -24.59 33.46
CA ASP A 436 10.45 -24.59 33.75
C ASP A 436 9.62 -25.03 32.53
N LEU A 437 8.53 -25.76 32.76
CA LEU A 437 7.53 -26.27 31.82
C LEU A 437 6.89 -25.21 30.86
N SER A 438 7.29 -23.95 30.97
CA SER A 438 6.95 -22.86 30.05
C SER A 438 7.28 -23.15 28.58
N TYR A 439 8.30 -23.99 28.34
CA TYR A 439 8.69 -24.49 27.03
C TYR A 439 7.60 -25.34 26.34
N LEU A 440 6.88 -26.15 27.07
CA LEU A 440 5.75 -26.94 26.55
C LEU A 440 4.58 -26.05 26.10
N ASN A 441 4.38 -24.94 26.81
CA ASN A 441 3.39 -23.94 26.42
C ASN A 441 3.78 -23.21 25.13
N ASP A 442 5.07 -23.03 24.86
CA ASP A 442 5.55 -22.37 23.67
C ASP A 442 5.27 -23.20 22.41
N ILE A 443 5.57 -24.52 22.42
CA ILE A 443 5.25 -25.42 21.28
C ILE A 443 3.75 -25.53 21.04
N LYS A 444 2.94 -25.64 22.08
CA LYS A 444 1.47 -25.66 21.97
C LYS A 444 0.93 -24.35 21.41
N SER A 445 1.48 -23.23 21.85
CA SER A 445 1.15 -21.91 21.34
C SER A 445 1.51 -21.79 19.86
N ILE A 446 2.72 -22.21 19.46
CA ILE A 446 3.16 -22.21 18.05
C ILE A 446 2.24 -23.09 17.22
N VAL A 447 1.94 -24.32 17.65
CA VAL A 447 1.04 -25.22 16.93
C VAL A 447 -0.36 -24.65 16.81
N ASN A 448 -0.93 -24.08 17.87
CA ASN A 448 -2.25 -23.46 17.81
C ASN A 448 -2.29 -22.25 16.87
N ASN A 449 -1.21 -21.48 16.80
CA ASN A 449 -1.07 -20.38 15.87
C ASN A 449 -0.88 -20.85 14.41
N LEU A 450 -0.37 -22.07 14.19
CA LEU A 450 -0.18 -22.66 12.86
C LEU A 450 -1.44 -23.40 12.35
N LYS A 451 -2.33 -23.87 13.23
CA LYS A 451 -3.57 -24.62 12.85
C LYS A 451 -4.47 -23.93 11.81
N PRO A 452 -4.70 -22.61 11.86
CA PRO A 452 -5.55 -21.94 10.88
C PRO A 452 -5.02 -22.00 9.43
N TYR A 453 -3.77 -22.39 9.24
CA TYR A 453 -3.06 -22.31 7.97
C TYR A 453 -2.89 -23.65 7.25
N GLY A 454 -3.50 -24.68 7.78
CA GLY A 454 -3.53 -25.98 7.13
C GLY A 454 -3.03 -27.11 8.02
N THR A 455 -2.59 -28.18 7.35
CA THR A 455 -2.10 -29.38 7.99
C THR A 455 -0.72 -29.19 8.58
N ILE A 456 -0.52 -29.61 9.82
CA ILE A 456 0.74 -29.48 10.55
C ILE A 456 1.33 -30.85 10.83
N LEU A 457 2.62 -31.01 10.54
CA LEU A 457 3.45 -32.10 11.03
C LEU A 457 4.38 -31.56 12.12
N LEU A 458 4.34 -32.14 13.31
CA LEU A 458 5.29 -31.89 14.38
C LEU A 458 6.32 -33.01 14.42
N VAL A 459 7.57 -32.72 14.15
CA VAL A 459 8.71 -33.62 14.32
C VAL A 459 9.33 -33.32 15.68
N THR A 460 9.22 -34.23 16.65
CA THR A 460 9.54 -33.91 18.06
C THR A 460 10.08 -35.10 18.83
N ASP A 461 10.96 -34.83 19.79
CA ASP A 461 11.40 -35.80 20.80
C ASP A 461 10.36 -36.02 21.92
N THR A 462 9.36 -35.15 22.01
CA THR A 462 8.35 -35.18 23.05
C THR A 462 6.96 -35.07 22.44
N PHE A 463 6.16 -36.13 22.55
CA PHE A 463 4.80 -36.17 22.05
C PHE A 463 3.83 -35.46 23.00
N PHE A 464 2.82 -34.82 22.42
CA PHE A 464 1.82 -34.02 23.12
C PHE A 464 0.42 -34.65 22.88
N ASP A 465 -0.14 -35.27 23.88
CA ASP A 465 -1.43 -36.01 23.79
C ASP A 465 -2.63 -35.09 23.52
N ASP A 466 -2.52 -33.82 23.84
CA ASP A 466 -3.57 -32.82 23.69
C ASP A 466 -3.50 -32.01 22.37
N LEU A 467 -2.51 -32.28 21.51
CA LEU A 467 -2.40 -31.66 20.20
C LEU A 467 -3.01 -32.55 19.11
N SER A 468 -4.13 -32.13 18.54
CA SER A 468 -4.78 -32.82 17.41
C SER A 468 -4.07 -32.51 16.08
N ILE A 469 -2.81 -32.93 15.95
CA ILE A 469 -1.96 -32.80 14.76
C ILE A 469 -1.17 -34.09 14.55
N VAL A 470 -0.59 -34.27 13.38
CA VAL A 470 0.32 -35.40 13.13
C VAL A 470 1.64 -35.13 13.83
N GLN A 471 2.11 -36.09 14.62
CA GLN A 471 3.37 -36.01 15.36
C GLN A 471 4.23 -37.24 15.02
N THR A 472 5.53 -37.01 14.91
CA THR A 472 6.53 -38.06 14.67
C THR A 472 7.86 -37.67 15.31
N ASP A 473 8.72 -38.65 15.57
CA ASP A 473 10.13 -38.44 15.87
C ASP A 473 10.98 -38.47 14.59
N ALA A 474 12.28 -38.28 14.77
CA ALA A 474 13.23 -38.29 13.64
C ALA A 474 13.29 -39.63 12.91
N GLU A 475 13.09 -40.76 13.60
CA GLU A 475 13.11 -42.12 13.01
C GLU A 475 11.78 -42.45 12.32
N GLY A 476 10.68 -41.97 12.84
CA GLY A 476 9.34 -42.18 12.27
C GLY A 476 9.07 -41.35 11.03
N LEU A 477 9.88 -40.35 10.74
CA LEU A 477 9.66 -39.43 9.62
C LEU A 477 9.60 -40.13 8.25
N ASP A 478 10.34 -41.21 8.07
CA ASP A 478 10.29 -42.03 6.82
C ASP A 478 8.96 -42.77 6.61
N LYS A 479 8.13 -42.89 7.66
CA LYS A 479 6.83 -43.55 7.64
C LYS A 479 5.66 -42.58 7.42
N ILE A 480 5.98 -41.29 7.40
CA ILE A 480 4.97 -40.26 7.17
C ILE A 480 4.62 -40.24 5.68
N ASP A 481 3.37 -40.54 5.39
CA ASP A 481 2.81 -40.44 4.05
C ASP A 481 1.96 -39.17 3.94
N GLY A 482 2.30 -38.33 2.98
CA GLY A 482 1.62 -37.07 2.72
C GLY A 482 2.52 -35.82 2.84
N GLU A 483 1.96 -34.72 2.39
CA GLU A 483 2.58 -33.41 2.45
C GLU A 483 1.79 -32.48 3.36
N PHE A 484 2.48 -31.63 4.11
CA PHE A 484 1.93 -30.72 5.11
C PHE A 484 2.16 -29.26 4.73
N ASP A 485 1.24 -28.40 5.10
CA ASP A 485 1.36 -26.97 4.90
C ASP A 485 2.44 -26.35 5.81
N CYS A 486 2.58 -26.92 7.02
CA CYS A 486 3.58 -26.51 8.00
C CYS A 486 4.27 -27.73 8.60
N VAL A 487 5.59 -27.70 8.71
CA VAL A 487 6.36 -28.69 9.48
C VAL A 487 7.15 -27.98 10.55
N LEU A 488 6.89 -28.32 11.82
CA LEU A 488 7.57 -27.80 12.99
C LEU A 488 8.57 -28.86 13.49
N ILE A 489 9.85 -28.53 13.54
CA ILE A 489 10.92 -29.43 14.01
C ILE A 489 11.31 -29.02 15.44
N ASN A 490 11.00 -29.86 16.40
CA ASN A 490 11.29 -29.67 17.82
C ASN A 490 12.08 -30.86 18.35
N LEU A 491 13.34 -30.95 17.98
CA LEU A 491 14.24 -32.06 18.29
C LEU A 491 15.43 -31.57 19.11
N ASN A 492 15.28 -31.48 20.42
CA ASN A 492 16.33 -30.95 21.30
C ASN A 492 17.32 -32.01 21.77
N LYS A 493 16.86 -33.25 21.95
CA LYS A 493 17.67 -34.34 22.49
C LYS A 493 18.30 -35.18 21.38
N SER A 494 17.57 -35.47 20.31
CA SER A 494 18.01 -36.36 19.26
C SER A 494 19.03 -35.75 18.32
N ILE A 495 19.17 -34.42 18.27
CA ILE A 495 20.15 -33.75 17.41
C ILE A 495 21.36 -33.15 18.15
N ALA A 496 21.28 -33.05 19.48
CA ALA A 496 22.30 -32.37 20.28
C ALA A 496 23.75 -32.92 20.11
N ASN A 497 23.90 -34.16 19.68
CA ASN A 497 25.22 -34.83 19.49
C ASN A 497 25.35 -35.48 18.12
N GLU A 498 24.48 -35.14 17.15
CA GLU A 498 24.56 -35.75 15.84
C GLU A 498 25.53 -35.02 14.90
N SER A 499 26.03 -35.74 13.91
CA SER A 499 26.91 -35.14 12.88
C SER A 499 26.11 -34.26 11.91
N ASP A 500 26.78 -33.27 11.31
CA ASP A 500 26.20 -32.39 10.29
C ASP A 500 25.56 -33.18 9.14
N GLU A 501 26.10 -34.35 8.78
CA GLU A 501 25.55 -35.22 7.74
C GLU A 501 24.19 -35.82 8.13
N LYS A 502 24.03 -36.24 9.39
CA LYS A 502 22.77 -36.78 9.90
C LYS A 502 21.71 -35.69 10.03
N ILE A 503 22.11 -34.51 10.47
CA ILE A 503 21.21 -33.35 10.55
C ILE A 503 20.76 -32.93 9.13
N ALA A 504 21.66 -32.90 8.17
CA ALA A 504 21.32 -32.66 6.77
C ALA A 504 20.37 -33.71 6.21
N ALA A 505 20.59 -35.00 6.52
CA ALA A 505 19.69 -36.08 6.12
C ALA A 505 18.29 -35.95 6.73
N LEU A 506 18.18 -35.56 8.00
CA LEU A 506 16.93 -35.30 8.68
C LEU A 506 16.16 -34.12 8.02
N LEU A 507 16.85 -33.02 7.77
CA LEU A 507 16.26 -31.88 7.08
C LEU A 507 15.78 -32.25 5.67
N LEU A 508 16.56 -33.02 4.92
CA LEU A 508 16.14 -33.54 3.60
C LEU A 508 14.89 -34.41 3.67
N LYS A 509 14.74 -35.25 4.68
CA LYS A 509 13.53 -36.06 4.91
C LYS A 509 12.34 -35.16 5.22
N THR A 510 12.51 -34.20 6.12
CA THR A 510 11.48 -33.23 6.47
C THR A 510 11.00 -32.45 5.25
N LEU A 511 11.91 -32.08 4.35
CA LEU A 511 11.59 -31.37 3.11
C LEU A 511 10.65 -32.11 2.18
N LYS A 512 10.72 -33.45 2.16
CA LYS A 512 9.81 -34.27 1.36
C LYS A 512 8.37 -34.21 1.86
N THR A 513 8.17 -33.91 3.13
CA THR A 513 6.84 -33.85 3.75
C THR A 513 6.23 -32.45 3.71
N VAL A 514 6.91 -31.45 3.15
CA VAL A 514 6.40 -30.07 3.03
C VAL A 514 5.82 -29.85 1.64
N LYS A 515 4.59 -29.33 1.57
CA LYS A 515 3.98 -28.87 0.31
C LYS A 515 4.77 -27.74 -0.34
N VAL A 516 4.69 -27.64 -1.65
CA VAL A 516 5.21 -26.46 -2.37
C VAL A 516 4.45 -25.23 -1.85
N GLY A 517 5.21 -24.22 -1.40
CA GLY A 517 4.66 -23.03 -0.71
C GLY A 517 4.44 -23.21 0.80
N GLY A 518 4.63 -24.41 1.34
CA GLY A 518 4.60 -24.65 2.77
C GLY A 518 5.89 -24.27 3.49
N GLY A 519 5.87 -24.19 4.80
CA GLY A 519 7.00 -23.73 5.64
C GLY A 519 7.55 -24.77 6.59
N ILE A 520 8.86 -24.73 6.83
CA ILE A 520 9.54 -25.45 7.91
C ILE A 520 9.89 -24.46 9.01
N TYR A 521 9.58 -24.84 10.24
CA TYR A 521 9.80 -24.04 11.44
C TYR A 521 10.73 -24.81 12.39
N ILE A 522 11.86 -24.20 12.77
CA ILE A 522 12.83 -24.77 13.69
C ILE A 522 12.99 -23.83 14.88
N PRO A 523 12.49 -24.18 16.09
CA PRO A 523 12.68 -23.37 17.28
C PRO A 523 14.16 -23.16 17.60
N LYS A 524 14.50 -22.02 18.21
CA LYS A 524 15.87 -21.69 18.62
C LYS A 524 16.46 -22.78 19.51
N THR A 525 15.67 -23.31 20.45
CA THR A 525 16.06 -24.40 21.32
C THR A 525 16.53 -25.64 20.55
N THR A 526 15.93 -25.91 19.40
CA THR A 526 16.34 -27.02 18.53
C THR A 526 17.62 -26.65 17.76
N TYR A 527 17.69 -25.47 17.16
CA TYR A 527 18.79 -25.15 16.30
C TYR A 527 20.06 -24.68 17.03
N ASP A 528 19.98 -24.24 18.29
CA ASP A 528 21.14 -24.00 19.16
C ASP A 528 21.94 -25.29 19.42
N HIS A 529 21.34 -26.46 19.23
CA HIS A 529 21.97 -27.76 19.32
C HIS A 529 22.58 -28.26 17.99
N ILE A 530 22.36 -27.55 16.89
CA ILE A 530 22.95 -27.87 15.60
C ILE A 530 24.43 -27.44 15.64
N PRO A 531 25.41 -28.35 15.35
CA PRO A 531 26.81 -27.98 15.29
C PRO A 531 27.07 -26.81 14.36
N ASN A 532 27.94 -25.89 14.79
CA ASN A 532 28.17 -24.59 14.15
C ASN A 532 26.98 -23.61 14.18
N GLY A 533 25.95 -23.90 14.98
CA GLY A 533 24.86 -23.01 15.28
C GLY A 533 24.10 -22.54 14.02
N ARG A 534 23.68 -21.28 14.05
CA ARG A 534 22.91 -20.66 12.99
C ARG A 534 23.56 -20.73 11.60
N LEU A 535 24.89 -20.52 11.52
CA LEU A 535 25.61 -20.52 10.23
C LEU A 535 25.59 -21.90 9.56
N GLY A 536 25.66 -22.99 10.34
CA GLY A 536 25.56 -24.35 9.83
C GLY A 536 24.16 -24.66 9.28
N ALA A 537 23.10 -24.29 10.00
CA ALA A 537 21.72 -24.46 9.54
C ALA A 537 21.44 -23.64 8.26
N GLU A 538 21.90 -22.40 8.21
CA GLU A 538 21.78 -21.54 7.03
C GLU A 538 22.52 -22.09 5.82
N ALA A 539 23.73 -22.62 6.01
CA ALA A 539 24.51 -23.23 4.94
C ALA A 539 23.83 -24.49 4.39
N LEU A 540 23.29 -25.35 5.25
CA LEU A 540 22.55 -26.55 4.87
C LEU A 540 21.28 -26.21 4.09
N VAL A 541 20.52 -25.24 4.52
CA VAL A 541 19.29 -24.81 3.84
C VAL A 541 19.61 -24.19 2.46
N LYS A 542 20.71 -23.43 2.34
CA LYS A 542 21.20 -22.89 1.06
C LYS A 542 21.68 -23.99 0.13
N PHE A 543 22.43 -24.96 0.65
CA PHE A 543 22.94 -26.11 -0.12
C PHE A 543 21.80 -26.95 -0.72
N MET A 544 20.68 -27.04 -0.02
CA MET A 544 19.50 -27.78 -0.47
C MET A 544 18.60 -26.98 -1.44
N ASN A 545 19.08 -25.88 -1.97
CA ASN A 545 18.31 -25.00 -2.88
C ASN A 545 17.05 -24.39 -2.26
N PHE A 546 17.00 -24.31 -0.94
CA PHE A 546 16.01 -23.56 -0.20
C PHE A 546 16.45 -22.13 -0.04
N LYS A 547 15.50 -21.23 -0.20
CA LYS A 547 15.74 -19.84 0.11
C LYS A 547 15.52 -19.65 1.61
N ILE A 548 16.58 -19.31 2.35
CA ILE A 548 16.40 -18.82 3.71
C ILE A 548 15.78 -17.45 3.59
N GLU A 549 14.54 -17.35 3.99
CA GLU A 549 13.77 -16.12 3.87
C GLU A 549 13.92 -15.24 5.11
N LEU A 550 14.77 -15.61 6.07
CA LEU A 550 14.99 -14.82 7.26
C LEU A 550 16.41 -14.93 7.83
N PRO A 551 17.18 -13.86 7.78
CA PRO A 551 18.00 -13.50 8.91
C PRO A 551 17.21 -12.55 9.81
N VAL A 552 16.24 -13.04 10.55
CA VAL A 552 15.67 -12.25 11.63
C VAL A 552 16.61 -12.32 12.81
N HIS A 553 17.49 -11.33 12.92
CA HIS A 553 18.42 -11.23 14.04
C HIS A 553 17.73 -10.98 15.39
N LYS A 554 16.40 -10.88 15.41
CA LYS A 554 15.58 -10.74 16.61
C LYS A 554 14.21 -11.45 16.55
N LEU A 555 14.01 -12.43 15.66
CA LEU A 555 13.12 -13.53 16.03
C LEU A 555 14.03 -14.59 16.64
N PRO A 556 14.27 -14.58 17.93
CA PRO A 556 15.37 -15.32 18.51
C PRO A 556 15.13 -16.82 18.57
N ARG A 557 14.06 -17.36 17.98
CA ARG A 557 13.68 -18.73 18.30
C ARG A 557 13.24 -19.61 17.15
N MET A 558 13.26 -19.14 15.88
CA MET A 558 12.90 -20.04 14.76
C MET A 558 13.68 -19.74 13.49
N LEU A 559 14.13 -20.77 12.81
CA LEU A 559 14.50 -20.75 11.40
C LEU A 559 13.25 -21.10 10.60
N ILE A 560 12.88 -20.27 9.64
CA ILE A 560 11.76 -20.52 8.72
C ILE A 560 12.34 -20.67 7.32
N ALA A 561 12.02 -21.77 6.66
CA ALA A 561 12.39 -22.01 5.28
C ALA A 561 11.15 -22.41 4.48
N SER A 562 10.98 -21.87 3.29
CA SER A 562 9.88 -22.26 2.41
C SER A 562 10.39 -23.11 1.25
N LYS A 563 9.61 -24.12 0.90
CA LYS A 563 9.87 -25.00 -0.26
C LYS A 563 9.48 -24.23 -1.54
N ARG A 564 10.39 -24.14 -2.50
CA ARG A 564 10.15 -23.54 -3.82
C ARG A 564 9.25 -24.39 -4.69
#